data_ab1982591878fd174913d853903d3112
#
_entry.id   ab1982591878fd174913d853903d3112
#
_cell.length_a   1.000
_cell.length_b   1.000
_cell.length_c   1.000
_cell.angle_alpha   90.00
_cell.angle_beta   90.00
_cell.angle_gamma   90.00
#
_symmetry.space_group_name_H-M   'P 1'
#
loop_
_entity.id
_entity.type
_entity.pdbx_description
1 polymer ?
#
loop_
_entity_poly.entity_id
_entity_poly.type
_entity_poly.pdbx_seq_one_letter_code
_entity_poly.pdbx_strand_id
1 'polypeptide(L)'
;MLHTIIPQPNALRFTGGVCPAQRPQIVRDDTIAPEGYKLTIGNGSILLRCSTDSGRFYAAQTLRQLRNSDGTLSCCEIDDAPRFSYRALMLDSARHMQTVDEIRRLIDAAALYKFNVFHWHLSDDQGYRIESERFPRLNEIAAYRAMHGFGSLDRARYGGYYTKDEIRAVVAYCADRQITVIPEIDLPGHTKAILAAYPALSCRGERVQPETRAGVFREILCAGNDETLRFCCALLDEVCDLFPGPYFHIGGDEAPKHRWQQCDRCKDRMAKQHLSSFEALQGDFVNRLAAHLRQHGKRAISWNESLRGGNLAPDVITADWMDRENLCARRANSGGDVIMEDFFHYYLDYPYAMTPLKKTYDFDPLPEGLTETGKQHILGVETPLWTEYVEDFSHLCDMMFPRMMAVAERGWTRETLCDHADFSRRAEAHRALLASLGISMLPQPLWDPQPLSRLQKLAQHYKKTLNKETILAFLQPKNDAD
;
A
#
# COMPACT_ATOMS: atom_id res chain seq x y z
N MET A 1 -12.40 10.30 31.72
CA MET A 1 -12.65 11.20 30.58
C MET A 1 -12.47 10.38 29.30
N LEU A 2 -13.38 10.45 28.35
CA LEU A 2 -13.24 9.73 27.08
C LEU A 2 -12.35 10.56 26.15
N HIS A 3 -11.36 9.94 25.52
CA HIS A 3 -10.49 10.59 24.53
C HIS A 3 -10.93 10.31 23.09
N THR A 4 -10.34 11.03 22.14
CA THR A 4 -10.60 10.87 20.70
C THR A 4 -9.36 10.43 19.92
N ILE A 5 -8.22 10.18 20.57
CA ILE A 5 -6.95 9.90 19.91
C ILE A 5 -7.02 8.61 19.08
N ILE A 6 -6.58 8.68 17.81
CA ILE A 6 -6.40 7.56 16.90
C ILE A 6 -5.01 7.70 16.25
N PRO A 7 -4.17 6.67 16.28
CA PRO A 7 -4.30 5.41 17.04
C PRO A 7 -4.36 5.63 18.54
N GLN A 8 -5.04 4.72 19.26
CA GLN A 8 -5.10 4.75 20.71
C GLN A 8 -3.69 4.59 21.30
N PRO A 9 -3.27 5.48 22.22
CA PRO A 9 -1.98 5.33 22.89
C PRO A 9 -1.93 4.07 23.77
N ASN A 10 -0.76 3.45 23.83
CA ASN A 10 -0.54 2.22 24.60
C ASN A 10 -0.66 2.41 26.11
N ALA A 11 -0.42 3.60 26.61
CA ALA A 11 -0.77 4.01 27.97
C ALA A 11 -1.22 5.48 27.96
N LEU A 12 -2.40 5.74 28.54
CA LEU A 12 -2.95 7.08 28.69
C LEU A 12 -3.64 7.18 30.04
N ARG A 13 -3.25 8.17 30.85
CA ARG A 13 -3.83 8.46 32.15
C ARG A 13 -4.18 9.94 32.27
N PHE A 14 -5.44 10.30 32.35
CA PHE A 14 -5.85 11.66 32.66
C PHE A 14 -5.58 11.98 34.13
N THR A 15 -4.98 13.15 34.40
CA THR A 15 -4.59 13.62 35.72
C THR A 15 -5.55 14.69 36.27
N GLY A 16 -6.50 15.14 35.45
CA GLY A 16 -7.47 16.19 35.78
C GLY A 16 -6.91 17.58 35.51
N GLY A 17 -7.83 18.52 35.21
CA GLY A 17 -7.49 19.89 34.83
C GLY A 17 -7.19 20.06 33.34
N VAL A 18 -6.89 21.28 32.94
CA VAL A 18 -6.56 21.70 31.59
C VAL A 18 -5.28 22.52 31.56
N CYS A 19 -4.54 22.44 30.45
CA CYS A 19 -3.33 23.20 30.20
C CYS A 19 -3.55 24.08 28.96
N PRO A 20 -3.22 25.36 28.95
CA PRO A 20 -3.17 26.15 27.73
C PRO A 20 -2.25 25.50 26.71
N ALA A 21 -2.68 25.44 25.43
CA ALA A 21 -1.83 24.91 24.40
C ALA A 21 -0.58 25.76 24.22
N GLN A 22 0.59 25.15 24.36
CA GLN A 22 1.88 25.79 24.24
C GLN A 22 2.90 24.80 23.63
N ARG A 23 4.08 25.32 23.27
CA ARG A 23 5.17 24.47 22.78
C ARG A 23 5.66 23.55 23.91
N PRO A 24 5.81 22.24 23.68
CA PRO A 24 6.37 21.34 24.66
C PRO A 24 7.84 21.63 24.92
N GLN A 25 8.28 21.47 26.16
CA GLN A 25 9.69 21.28 26.48
C GLN A 25 10.08 19.89 26.00
N ILE A 26 11.07 19.81 25.12
CA ILE A 26 11.53 18.56 24.54
C ILE A 26 12.81 18.12 25.26
N VAL A 27 12.83 16.87 25.72
CA VAL A 27 13.97 16.23 26.35
C VAL A 27 14.31 14.97 25.58
N ARG A 28 15.57 14.86 25.15
CA ARG A 28 16.06 13.63 24.52
C ARG A 28 16.20 12.53 25.57
N ASP A 29 15.68 11.35 25.27
CA ASP A 29 15.71 10.17 26.14
C ASP A 29 15.97 8.93 25.28
N ASP A 30 17.22 8.52 25.21
CA ASP A 30 17.66 7.41 24.34
C ASP A 30 17.21 6.02 24.85
N THR A 31 16.51 5.95 25.99
CA THR A 31 15.87 4.71 26.47
C THR A 31 14.49 4.45 25.82
N ILE A 32 13.94 5.45 25.14
CA ILE A 32 12.67 5.35 24.42
C ILE A 32 12.93 4.78 23.01
N ALA A 33 12.07 3.87 22.55
CA ALA A 33 12.15 3.33 21.20
C ALA A 33 12.14 4.44 20.13
N PRO A 34 12.74 4.24 18.94
CA PRO A 34 12.93 5.32 17.95
C PRO A 34 11.65 6.07 17.55
N GLU A 35 10.51 5.40 17.44
CA GLU A 35 9.20 6.01 17.11
C GLU A 35 8.35 6.28 18.36
N GLY A 36 8.84 5.88 19.56
CA GLY A 36 8.12 6.06 20.80
C GLY A 36 8.28 7.46 21.39
N TYR A 37 7.41 7.79 22.34
CA TYR A 37 7.45 9.05 23.09
C TYR A 37 6.75 8.93 24.44
N LYS A 38 7.17 9.78 25.40
CA LYS A 38 6.45 10.02 26.65
C LYS A 38 6.03 11.47 26.71
N LEU A 39 4.74 11.70 26.96
CA LEU A 39 4.15 13.03 26.99
C LEU A 39 3.48 13.26 28.36
N THR A 40 3.88 14.33 29.04
CA THR A 40 3.24 14.78 30.28
C THR A 40 2.67 16.17 30.07
N ILE A 41 1.34 16.29 30.17
CA ILE A 41 0.61 17.56 30.12
C ILE A 41 0.12 17.86 31.52
N GLY A 42 0.73 18.87 32.17
CA GLY A 42 0.38 19.31 33.52
C GLY A 42 -0.17 20.74 33.53
N ASN A 43 -0.48 21.25 34.71
CA ASN A 43 -0.94 22.63 34.88
C ASN A 43 0.16 23.61 34.49
N GLY A 44 0.05 24.18 33.27
CA GLY A 44 0.97 25.18 32.76
C GLY A 44 2.26 24.67 32.14
N SER A 45 2.42 23.36 31.91
CA SER A 45 3.61 22.80 31.24
C SER A 45 3.29 21.59 30.40
N ILE A 46 4.04 21.42 29.30
CA ILE A 46 4.01 20.22 28.44
C ILE A 46 5.43 19.72 28.33
N LEU A 47 5.69 18.50 28.79
CA LEU A 47 6.98 17.82 28.68
C LEU A 47 6.87 16.66 27.71
N LEU A 48 7.73 16.67 26.69
CA LEU A 48 7.88 15.60 25.72
C LEU A 48 9.25 14.95 25.84
N ARG A 49 9.31 13.64 26.04
CA ARG A 49 10.52 12.83 25.97
C ARG A 49 10.47 11.92 24.75
N CYS A 50 11.54 11.89 23.94
CA CYS A 50 11.68 11.03 22.77
C CYS A 50 13.16 10.87 22.43
N SER A 51 13.50 9.79 21.71
CA SER A 51 14.87 9.55 21.25
C SER A 51 15.17 10.12 19.86
N THR A 52 14.15 10.30 19.02
CA THR A 52 14.30 10.69 17.61
C THR A 52 13.31 11.79 17.20
N ASP A 53 13.51 12.34 16.00
CA ASP A 53 12.55 13.26 15.37
C ASP A 53 11.23 12.59 15.03
N SER A 54 11.22 11.28 14.71
CA SER A 54 9.97 10.53 14.46
C SER A 54 9.11 10.44 15.73
N GLY A 55 9.69 10.09 16.89
CA GLY A 55 8.96 10.10 18.16
C GLY A 55 8.41 11.49 18.50
N ARG A 56 9.20 12.55 18.24
CA ARG A 56 8.73 13.94 18.37
C ARG A 56 7.55 14.25 17.44
N PHE A 57 7.62 13.80 16.20
CA PHE A 57 6.58 14.02 15.21
C PHE A 57 5.27 13.35 15.61
N TYR A 58 5.32 12.07 16.04
CA TYR A 58 4.12 11.35 16.46
C TYR A 58 3.50 11.89 17.75
N ALA A 59 4.31 12.36 18.68
CA ALA A 59 3.81 13.09 19.84
C ALA A 59 3.05 14.37 19.44
N ALA A 60 3.57 15.09 18.42
CA ALA A 60 2.88 16.28 17.90
C ALA A 60 1.53 15.94 17.26
N GLN A 61 1.40 14.81 16.56
CA GLN A 61 0.11 14.35 16.03
C GLN A 61 -0.87 14.01 17.17
N THR A 62 -0.40 13.40 18.25
CA THR A 62 -1.22 13.14 19.45
C THR A 62 -1.65 14.44 20.13
N LEU A 63 -0.76 15.42 20.28
CA LEU A 63 -1.12 16.76 20.81
C LEU A 63 -2.16 17.47 19.96
N ARG A 64 -2.07 17.34 18.62
CA ARG A 64 -3.06 17.90 17.69
C ARG A 64 -4.45 17.32 17.92
N GLN A 65 -4.55 16.02 18.17
CA GLN A 65 -5.81 15.31 18.42
C GLN A 65 -6.37 15.53 19.85
N LEU A 66 -5.51 15.88 20.82
CA LEU A 66 -5.91 16.18 22.20
C LEU A 66 -6.45 17.59 22.38
N ARG A 67 -6.33 18.45 21.36
CA ARG A 67 -6.74 19.85 21.48
C ARG A 67 -8.24 19.98 21.61
N ASN A 68 -8.70 20.59 22.69
CA ASN A 68 -10.10 20.93 22.93
C ASN A 68 -10.56 22.05 21.98
N SER A 69 -11.88 22.23 21.84
CA SER A 69 -12.48 23.28 20.99
C SER A 69 -12.12 24.70 21.46
N ASP A 70 -11.84 24.90 22.75
CA ASP A 70 -11.36 26.17 23.31
C ASP A 70 -9.84 26.39 23.17
N GLY A 71 -9.14 25.47 22.52
CA GLY A 71 -7.70 25.52 22.27
C GLY A 71 -6.84 25.01 23.45
N THR A 72 -7.43 24.56 24.55
CA THR A 72 -6.71 23.96 25.67
C THR A 72 -6.41 22.48 25.41
N LEU A 73 -5.62 21.87 26.30
CA LEU A 73 -5.29 20.44 26.33
C LEU A 73 -5.70 19.85 27.67
N SER A 74 -6.32 18.69 27.68
CA SER A 74 -6.59 17.93 28.92
C SER A 74 -5.28 17.46 29.54
N CYS A 75 -5.11 17.66 30.86
CA CYS A 75 -3.91 17.19 31.58
C CYS A 75 -3.88 15.67 31.62
N CYS A 76 -2.77 15.09 31.16
CA CYS A 76 -2.60 13.64 31.07
C CYS A 76 -1.13 13.23 31.01
N GLU A 77 -0.89 11.95 31.19
CA GLU A 77 0.38 11.27 30.94
C GLU A 77 0.17 10.20 29.86
N ILE A 78 1.08 10.17 28.89
CA ILE A 78 1.08 9.20 27.80
C ILE A 78 2.47 8.55 27.71
N ASP A 79 2.49 7.22 27.56
CA ASP A 79 3.68 6.42 27.20
C ASP A 79 3.30 5.57 25.99
N ASP A 80 3.89 5.84 24.83
CA ASP A 80 3.40 5.34 23.57
C ASP A 80 4.53 4.97 22.60
N ALA A 81 4.34 3.88 21.86
CA ALA A 81 5.23 3.40 20.80
C ALA A 81 4.44 2.47 19.87
N PRO A 82 4.83 2.34 18.59
CA PRO A 82 4.10 1.49 17.65
C PRO A 82 4.25 -0.01 17.97
N ARG A 83 3.21 -0.79 17.64
CA ARG A 83 3.23 -2.25 17.63
C ARG A 83 4.15 -2.80 16.54
N PHE A 84 4.10 -2.21 15.34
CA PHE A 84 4.89 -2.59 14.17
C PHE A 84 5.71 -1.41 13.65
N SER A 85 6.89 -1.71 13.10
CA SER A 85 7.79 -0.72 12.51
C SER A 85 7.37 -0.25 11.12
N TYR A 86 6.53 -1.01 10.41
CA TYR A 86 6.02 -0.71 9.07
C TYR A 86 4.51 -0.49 9.12
N ARG A 87 4.05 0.66 8.69
CA ARG A 87 2.63 1.06 8.67
C ARG A 87 2.39 1.87 7.41
N ALA A 88 1.86 1.22 6.40
CA ALA A 88 1.80 1.81 5.06
C ALA A 88 0.38 2.04 4.56
N LEU A 89 0.27 3.11 3.79
CA LEU A 89 -0.82 3.36 2.85
C LEU A 89 -0.29 3.10 1.44
N MET A 90 -0.96 2.23 0.67
CA MET A 90 -0.69 2.07 -0.76
C MET A 90 -1.77 2.81 -1.58
N LEU A 91 -1.35 3.48 -2.65
CA LEU A 91 -2.23 4.19 -3.59
C LEU A 91 -1.90 3.81 -5.03
N ASP A 92 -2.90 3.32 -5.74
CA ASP A 92 -2.84 3.05 -7.17
C ASP A 92 -3.11 4.35 -7.96
N SER A 93 -2.07 4.88 -8.60
CA SER A 93 -2.16 5.98 -9.58
C SER A 93 -2.11 5.49 -11.03
N ALA A 94 -1.89 4.19 -11.25
CA ALA A 94 -1.80 3.64 -12.59
C ALA A 94 -3.17 3.52 -13.27
N ARG A 95 -4.21 3.11 -12.54
CA ARG A 95 -5.58 2.96 -13.08
C ARG A 95 -6.29 4.31 -13.14
N HIS A 96 -6.39 5.04 -12.02
CA HIS A 96 -6.84 6.44 -11.99
C HIS A 96 -5.82 7.30 -11.26
N MET A 97 -5.40 8.39 -11.93
CA MET A 97 -4.41 9.33 -11.38
C MET A 97 -5.06 10.29 -10.40
N GLN A 98 -4.33 10.58 -9.33
CA GLN A 98 -4.63 11.68 -8.40
C GLN A 98 -3.71 12.87 -8.71
N THR A 99 -4.20 14.06 -8.48
CA THR A 99 -3.35 15.26 -8.51
C THR A 99 -2.36 15.27 -7.34
N VAL A 100 -1.25 15.97 -7.50
CA VAL A 100 -0.26 16.14 -6.42
C VAL A 100 -0.90 16.72 -5.15
N ASP A 101 -1.88 17.62 -5.28
CA ASP A 101 -2.57 18.21 -4.12
C ASP A 101 -3.48 17.19 -3.42
N GLU A 102 -4.14 16.31 -4.14
CA GLU A 102 -4.92 15.19 -3.56
C GLU A 102 -4.00 14.23 -2.81
N ILE A 103 -2.85 13.87 -3.40
CA ILE A 103 -1.85 13.03 -2.74
C ILE A 103 -1.37 13.70 -1.45
N ARG A 104 -1.05 15.00 -1.46
CA ARG A 104 -0.65 15.74 -0.25
C ARG A 104 -1.69 15.70 0.86
N ARG A 105 -2.98 15.82 0.54
CA ARG A 105 -4.07 15.70 1.52
C ARG A 105 -4.12 14.31 2.15
N LEU A 106 -3.94 13.25 1.33
CA LEU A 106 -3.86 11.88 1.84
C LEU A 106 -2.67 11.68 2.76
N ILE A 107 -1.51 12.23 2.38
CA ILE A 107 -0.29 12.17 3.20
C ILE A 107 -0.47 12.92 4.52
N ASP A 108 -1.16 14.06 4.54
CA ASP A 108 -1.50 14.78 5.78
C ASP A 108 -2.37 13.93 6.71
N ALA A 109 -3.34 13.21 6.16
CA ALA A 109 -4.16 12.29 6.94
C ALA A 109 -3.38 11.05 7.39
N ALA A 110 -2.54 10.47 6.54
CA ALA A 110 -1.66 9.35 6.88
C ALA A 110 -0.71 9.73 8.04
N ALA A 111 -0.09 10.90 7.96
CA ALA A 111 0.77 11.46 9.00
C ALA A 111 0.02 11.65 10.33
N LEU A 112 -1.21 12.18 10.28
CA LEU A 112 -2.07 12.37 11.47
C LEU A 112 -2.33 11.04 12.19
N TYR A 113 -2.51 9.95 11.44
CA TYR A 113 -2.74 8.61 11.95
C TYR A 113 -1.47 7.76 12.09
N LYS A 114 -0.29 8.39 12.04
CA LYS A 114 1.02 7.78 12.33
C LYS A 114 1.43 6.67 11.36
N PHE A 115 1.00 6.72 10.11
CA PHE A 115 1.63 5.96 9.04
C PHE A 115 3.05 6.49 8.80
N ASN A 116 3.98 5.58 8.43
CA ASN A 116 5.37 5.93 8.16
C ASN A 116 5.84 5.51 6.76
N VAL A 117 4.96 4.91 5.97
CA VAL A 117 5.24 4.52 4.59
C VAL A 117 4.09 4.93 3.68
N PHE A 118 4.44 5.47 2.52
CA PHE A 118 3.56 5.66 1.38
C PHE A 118 4.05 4.78 0.23
N HIS A 119 3.34 3.69 -0.05
CA HIS A 119 3.58 2.84 -1.19
C HIS A 119 2.81 3.39 -2.39
N TRP A 120 3.54 3.76 -3.44
CA TRP A 120 2.98 4.44 -4.61
C TRP A 120 3.05 3.52 -5.82
N HIS A 121 1.90 2.93 -6.19
CA HIS A 121 1.77 2.06 -7.35
C HIS A 121 1.67 2.89 -8.62
N LEU A 122 2.74 2.92 -9.42
CA LEU A 122 2.96 3.88 -10.50
C LEU A 122 2.93 3.25 -11.90
N SER A 123 2.82 1.93 -12.01
CA SER A 123 2.69 1.27 -13.31
C SER A 123 1.80 0.04 -13.24
N ASP A 124 0.96 -0.13 -14.27
CA ASP A 124 0.08 -1.27 -14.44
C ASP A 124 -0.30 -1.42 -15.92
N ASP A 125 -1.15 -2.39 -16.26
CA ASP A 125 -1.67 -2.64 -17.62
C ASP A 125 -2.35 -1.42 -18.26
N GLN A 126 -2.89 -0.51 -17.42
CA GLN A 126 -3.65 0.66 -17.85
C GLN A 126 -2.82 1.94 -17.96
N GLY A 127 -1.62 1.95 -17.37
CA GLY A 127 -0.79 3.15 -17.43
C GLY A 127 0.55 3.05 -16.71
N TYR A 128 1.52 3.80 -17.25
CA TYR A 128 2.81 4.08 -16.62
C TYR A 128 2.87 5.56 -16.23
N ARG A 129 3.18 5.88 -14.99
CA ARG A 129 2.92 7.20 -14.39
C ARG A 129 4.17 7.99 -13.99
N ILE A 130 5.35 7.62 -14.45
CA ILE A 130 6.61 8.31 -14.13
C ILE A 130 7.18 8.93 -15.39
N GLU A 131 7.64 10.19 -15.33
CA GLU A 131 8.42 10.78 -16.40
C GLU A 131 9.71 9.98 -16.63
N SER A 132 9.94 9.55 -17.88
CA SER A 132 11.14 8.84 -18.30
C SER A 132 11.81 9.54 -19.45
N GLU A 133 13.04 9.97 -19.28
CA GLU A 133 13.89 10.52 -20.32
C GLU A 133 14.58 9.41 -21.11
N ARG A 134 14.93 8.32 -20.41
CA ARG A 134 15.60 7.17 -21.01
C ARG A 134 14.67 6.38 -21.94
N PHE A 135 13.38 6.35 -21.62
CA PHE A 135 12.36 5.59 -22.35
C PHE A 135 11.16 6.47 -22.72
N PRO A 136 11.31 7.49 -23.61
CA PRO A 136 10.29 8.52 -23.83
C PRO A 136 8.94 7.95 -24.33
N ARG A 137 8.94 6.79 -25.00
CA ARG A 137 7.70 6.13 -25.42
C ARG A 137 6.82 5.67 -24.24
N LEU A 138 7.36 5.54 -23.02
CA LEU A 138 6.55 5.31 -21.84
C LEU A 138 5.62 6.51 -21.60
N ASN A 139 6.12 7.72 -21.76
CA ASN A 139 5.32 8.94 -21.60
C ASN A 139 4.42 9.24 -22.81
N GLU A 140 4.85 8.90 -24.02
CA GLU A 140 4.08 9.15 -25.24
C GLU A 140 2.92 8.16 -25.42
N ILE A 141 3.13 6.89 -25.06
CA ILE A 141 2.23 5.76 -25.34
C ILE A 141 1.69 5.15 -24.05
N ALA A 142 2.58 4.66 -23.15
CA ALA A 142 2.17 3.89 -21.98
C ALA A 142 1.43 4.73 -20.93
N ALA A 143 1.64 6.04 -20.89
CA ALA A 143 0.96 6.95 -19.96
C ALA A 143 -0.52 7.18 -20.32
N TYR A 144 -1.01 6.70 -21.46
CA TYR A 144 -2.36 7.04 -21.93
C TYR A 144 -3.12 5.83 -22.44
N ARG A 145 -4.42 5.82 -22.15
CA ARG A 145 -5.42 4.84 -22.63
C ARG A 145 -6.71 5.50 -23.07
N ALA A 146 -7.61 4.77 -23.70
CA ALA A 146 -8.99 5.22 -23.82
C ALA A 146 -9.70 5.11 -22.45
N MET A 147 -10.63 6.03 -22.15
CA MET A 147 -11.30 6.08 -20.85
C MET A 147 -12.34 4.94 -20.66
N HIS A 148 -12.83 4.33 -21.72
CA HIS A 148 -13.82 3.26 -21.64
C HIS A 148 -13.26 2.00 -20.95
N GLY A 149 -14.11 1.24 -20.31
CA GLY A 149 -13.77 -0.06 -19.72
C GLY A 149 -14.07 -0.20 -18.24
N PHE A 150 -13.75 0.78 -17.42
CA PHE A 150 -14.06 0.77 -15.98
C PHE A 150 -15.51 1.21 -15.65
N GLY A 151 -16.48 0.84 -16.52
CA GLY A 151 -17.87 1.26 -16.39
C GLY A 151 -18.18 2.56 -17.12
N SER A 152 -17.20 3.20 -17.75
CA SER A 152 -17.38 4.39 -18.59
C SER A 152 -17.61 3.99 -20.07
N LEU A 153 -18.48 4.72 -20.75
CA LEU A 153 -18.67 4.66 -22.22
C LEU A 153 -17.84 5.75 -22.93
N ASP A 154 -17.18 6.61 -22.20
CA ASP A 154 -16.34 7.66 -22.76
C ASP A 154 -15.08 7.06 -23.41
N ARG A 155 -14.81 7.47 -24.65
CA ARG A 155 -13.64 7.08 -25.43
C ARG A 155 -12.57 8.16 -25.49
N ALA A 156 -12.72 9.22 -24.71
CA ALA A 156 -11.69 10.26 -24.60
C ALA A 156 -10.35 9.65 -24.16
N ARG A 157 -9.27 10.30 -24.54
CA ARG A 157 -7.93 9.91 -24.09
C ARG A 157 -7.80 10.26 -22.60
N TYR A 158 -7.50 9.27 -21.79
CA TYR A 158 -7.24 9.41 -20.36
C TYR A 158 -5.80 9.06 -20.04
N GLY A 159 -5.20 9.77 -19.07
CA GLY A 159 -3.90 9.46 -18.52
C GLY A 159 -3.03 10.70 -18.39
N GLY A 160 -1.77 10.44 -18.22
CA GLY A 160 -0.69 11.39 -17.92
C GLY A 160 0.40 10.69 -17.14
N TYR A 161 1.35 11.45 -16.66
CA TYR A 161 2.41 11.00 -15.77
C TYR A 161 2.81 12.14 -14.85
N TYR A 162 3.41 11.79 -13.71
CA TYR A 162 4.04 12.76 -12.82
C TYR A 162 5.42 13.09 -13.34
N THR A 163 5.74 14.38 -13.42
CA THR A 163 7.10 14.84 -13.75
C THR A 163 8.06 14.45 -12.64
N LYS A 164 9.34 14.34 -12.95
CA LYS A 164 10.38 14.07 -11.95
C LYS A 164 10.37 15.10 -10.82
N ASP A 165 10.07 16.36 -11.13
CA ASP A 165 9.98 17.41 -10.13
C ASP A 165 8.74 17.29 -9.23
N GLU A 166 7.59 16.89 -9.77
CA GLU A 166 6.40 16.57 -8.98
C GLU A 166 6.65 15.38 -8.04
N ILE A 167 7.31 14.32 -8.53
CA ILE A 167 7.69 13.18 -7.71
C ILE A 167 8.63 13.60 -6.57
N ARG A 168 9.69 14.35 -6.87
CA ARG A 168 10.62 14.88 -5.85
C ARG A 168 9.89 15.75 -4.81
N ALA A 169 8.94 16.57 -5.27
CA ALA A 169 8.12 17.40 -4.36
C ALA A 169 7.23 16.55 -3.44
N VAL A 170 6.63 15.46 -3.93
CA VAL A 170 5.86 14.51 -3.10
C VAL A 170 6.79 13.79 -2.12
N VAL A 171 7.94 13.31 -2.55
CA VAL A 171 8.92 12.62 -1.70
C VAL A 171 9.40 13.53 -0.57
N ALA A 172 9.75 14.78 -0.88
CA ALA A 172 10.15 15.76 0.14
C ALA A 172 9.01 16.07 1.12
N TYR A 173 7.78 16.22 0.60
CA TYR A 173 6.59 16.46 1.43
C TYR A 173 6.30 15.31 2.40
N CYS A 174 6.52 14.07 1.97
CA CYS A 174 6.42 12.87 2.81
C CYS A 174 7.53 12.84 3.87
N ALA A 175 8.77 13.14 3.48
CA ALA A 175 9.92 13.15 4.40
C ALA A 175 9.74 14.13 5.57
N ASP A 176 9.19 15.33 5.31
CA ASP A 176 8.84 16.31 6.35
C ASP A 176 7.79 15.76 7.35
N ARG A 177 7.07 14.69 6.98
CA ARG A 177 6.04 14.02 7.78
C ARG A 177 6.48 12.66 8.32
N GLN A 178 7.77 12.37 8.26
CA GLN A 178 8.34 11.08 8.68
C GLN A 178 7.73 9.89 7.91
N ILE A 179 7.38 10.09 6.64
CA ILE A 179 6.83 9.08 5.74
C ILE A 179 7.85 8.80 4.64
N THR A 180 8.26 7.54 4.52
CA THR A 180 9.10 7.05 3.43
C THR A 180 8.24 6.69 2.23
N VAL A 181 8.58 7.18 1.03
CA VAL A 181 7.88 6.78 -0.20
C VAL A 181 8.56 5.56 -0.80
N ILE A 182 7.77 4.52 -1.09
CA ILE A 182 8.19 3.31 -1.78
C ILE A 182 7.53 3.33 -3.17
N PRO A 183 8.29 3.45 -4.27
CA PRO A 183 7.72 3.31 -5.60
C PRO A 183 7.43 1.85 -5.92
N GLU A 184 6.38 1.59 -6.69
CA GLU A 184 6.16 0.31 -7.32
C GLU A 184 6.17 0.43 -8.84
N ILE A 185 6.98 -0.44 -9.47
CA ILE A 185 6.90 -0.79 -10.89
C ILE A 185 6.62 -2.27 -10.95
N ASP A 186 5.40 -2.62 -11.32
CA ASP A 186 4.98 -4.01 -11.32
C ASP A 186 5.55 -4.79 -12.49
N LEU A 187 6.22 -5.91 -12.18
CA LEU A 187 6.99 -6.75 -13.08
C LEU A 187 6.92 -8.22 -12.62
N PRO A 188 6.78 -9.22 -13.47
CA PRO A 188 6.65 -9.18 -14.93
C PRO A 188 5.20 -9.11 -15.42
N GLY A 189 4.22 -9.27 -14.52
CA GLY A 189 2.79 -9.07 -14.75
C GLY A 189 2.45 -7.59 -14.89
N HIS A 190 1.18 -7.25 -15.12
CA HIS A 190 0.68 -5.87 -15.11
C HIS A 190 1.48 -4.86 -15.97
N THR A 191 2.04 -5.33 -17.09
CA THR A 191 2.99 -4.58 -17.93
C THR A 191 2.48 -4.24 -19.32
N LYS A 192 1.19 -4.41 -19.59
CA LYS A 192 0.63 -4.20 -20.93
C LYS A 192 0.80 -2.78 -21.43
N ALA A 193 0.76 -1.77 -20.56
CA ALA A 193 1.10 -0.39 -20.94
C ALA A 193 2.56 -0.27 -21.38
N ILE A 194 3.50 -0.87 -20.65
CA ILE A 194 4.93 -0.92 -21.04
C ILE A 194 5.08 -1.64 -22.38
N LEU A 195 4.40 -2.76 -22.57
CA LEU A 195 4.44 -3.54 -23.83
C LEU A 195 3.81 -2.79 -25.01
N ALA A 196 2.85 -1.91 -24.78
CA ALA A 196 2.32 -1.02 -25.82
C ALA A 196 3.40 -0.07 -26.35
N ALA A 197 4.27 0.42 -25.48
CA ALA A 197 5.41 1.25 -25.84
C ALA A 197 6.57 0.43 -26.42
N TYR A 198 6.86 -0.74 -25.87
CA TYR A 198 8.02 -1.59 -26.21
C TYR A 198 7.61 -3.06 -26.44
N PRO A 199 6.93 -3.41 -27.55
CA PRO A 199 6.38 -4.75 -27.78
C PRO A 199 7.43 -5.87 -27.78
N ALA A 200 8.67 -5.57 -28.20
CA ALA A 200 9.77 -6.54 -28.26
C ALA A 200 10.16 -7.15 -26.90
N LEU A 201 9.71 -6.54 -25.79
CA LEU A 201 9.95 -7.03 -24.42
C LEU A 201 9.04 -8.22 -24.08
N SER A 202 7.97 -8.47 -24.85
CA SER A 202 7.08 -9.63 -24.67
C SER A 202 7.64 -10.89 -25.33
N CYS A 203 7.02 -12.04 -25.05
CA CYS A 203 7.39 -13.30 -25.69
C CYS A 203 7.14 -13.31 -27.21
N ARG A 204 6.13 -12.58 -27.68
CA ARG A 204 5.72 -12.58 -29.10
C ARG A 204 6.14 -11.34 -29.87
N GLY A 205 6.45 -10.23 -29.21
CA GLY A 205 6.74 -8.95 -29.86
C GLY A 205 5.54 -8.30 -30.56
N GLU A 206 4.32 -8.76 -30.26
CA GLU A 206 3.09 -8.27 -30.86
C GLU A 206 2.73 -6.87 -30.33
N ARG A 207 2.18 -6.02 -31.19
CA ARG A 207 1.68 -4.70 -30.80
C ARG A 207 0.40 -4.86 -29.97
N VAL A 208 0.39 -4.26 -28.81
CA VAL A 208 -0.77 -4.17 -27.91
C VAL A 208 -1.11 -2.70 -27.64
N GLN A 209 -2.24 -2.46 -26.99
CA GLN A 209 -2.61 -1.14 -26.47
C GLN A 209 -2.64 -1.21 -24.96
N PRO A 210 -2.41 -0.10 -24.24
CA PRO A 210 -2.69 -0.04 -22.81
C PRO A 210 -4.13 -0.48 -22.55
N GLU A 211 -4.35 -1.19 -21.44
CA GLU A 211 -5.64 -1.78 -21.13
C GLU A 211 -6.65 -0.72 -20.68
N THR A 212 -7.93 -1.04 -20.84
CA THR A 212 -9.05 -0.18 -20.44
C THR A 212 -10.01 -0.86 -19.46
N ARG A 213 -9.70 -2.10 -19.06
CA ARG A 213 -10.53 -2.93 -18.18
C ARG A 213 -9.73 -3.38 -16.97
N ALA A 214 -10.45 -3.72 -15.89
CA ALA A 214 -9.88 -4.45 -14.78
C ALA A 214 -9.63 -5.93 -15.15
N GLY A 215 -8.70 -6.58 -14.47
CA GLY A 215 -8.42 -8.01 -14.59
C GLY A 215 -6.97 -8.33 -14.92
N VAL A 216 -6.70 -9.63 -15.12
CA VAL A 216 -5.38 -10.19 -15.37
C VAL A 216 -5.23 -10.48 -16.86
N PHE A 217 -4.13 -10.02 -17.48
CA PHE A 217 -3.92 -10.13 -18.91
C PHE A 217 -2.73 -11.04 -19.23
N ARG A 218 -2.82 -11.75 -20.38
CA ARG A 218 -1.80 -12.74 -20.79
C ARG A 218 -0.52 -12.12 -21.34
N GLU A 219 -0.56 -10.86 -21.73
CA GLU A 219 0.56 -10.11 -22.28
C GLU A 219 1.41 -9.57 -21.13
N ILE A 220 2.47 -10.31 -20.81
CA ILE A 220 3.45 -9.99 -19.76
C ILE A 220 4.87 -9.93 -20.34
N LEU A 221 5.81 -9.42 -19.57
CA LEU A 221 7.23 -9.38 -19.95
C LEU A 221 7.80 -10.78 -20.15
N CYS A 222 8.73 -10.91 -21.10
CA CYS A 222 9.41 -12.18 -21.37
C CYS A 222 10.58 -12.40 -20.40
N ALA A 223 10.41 -13.25 -19.41
CA ALA A 223 11.45 -13.56 -18.41
C ALA A 223 12.70 -14.26 -19.03
N GLY A 224 12.56 -14.90 -20.18
CA GLY A 224 13.66 -15.51 -20.90
C GLY A 224 14.49 -14.60 -21.78
N ASN A 225 14.05 -13.35 -22.00
CA ASN A 225 14.71 -12.39 -22.87
C ASN A 225 15.66 -11.47 -22.09
N ASP A 226 16.95 -11.50 -22.40
CA ASP A 226 17.95 -10.65 -21.74
C ASP A 226 17.76 -9.16 -22.02
N GLU A 227 17.20 -8.80 -23.20
CA GLU A 227 16.83 -7.40 -23.47
C GLU A 227 15.75 -6.90 -22.51
N THR A 228 14.77 -7.76 -22.19
CA THR A 228 13.73 -7.43 -21.23
C THR A 228 14.33 -7.14 -19.85
N LEU A 229 15.25 -7.98 -19.37
CA LEU A 229 15.92 -7.73 -18.11
C LEU A 229 16.75 -6.45 -18.13
N ARG A 230 17.51 -6.21 -19.22
CA ARG A 230 18.30 -4.96 -19.35
C ARG A 230 17.41 -3.73 -19.34
N PHE A 231 16.27 -3.79 -20.04
CA PHE A 231 15.27 -2.72 -20.00
C PHE A 231 14.76 -2.49 -18.58
N CYS A 232 14.35 -3.54 -17.87
CA CYS A 232 13.85 -3.41 -16.49
C CYS A 232 14.91 -2.83 -15.56
N CYS A 233 16.14 -3.32 -15.59
CA CYS A 233 17.22 -2.77 -14.77
C CYS A 233 17.45 -1.29 -15.07
N ALA A 234 17.48 -0.91 -16.35
CA ALA A 234 17.68 0.47 -16.76
C ALA A 234 16.50 1.40 -16.40
N LEU A 235 15.27 0.85 -16.33
CA LEU A 235 14.10 1.56 -15.85
C LEU A 235 14.18 1.76 -14.34
N LEU A 236 14.56 0.72 -13.60
CA LEU A 236 14.76 0.79 -12.15
C LEU A 236 15.85 1.78 -11.77
N ASP A 237 16.96 1.86 -12.54
CA ASP A 237 18.01 2.88 -12.33
C ASP A 237 17.40 4.29 -12.32
N GLU A 238 16.61 4.63 -13.37
CA GLU A 238 16.03 5.96 -13.52
C GLU A 238 15.04 6.27 -12.39
N VAL A 239 14.26 5.28 -11.94
CA VAL A 239 13.28 5.47 -10.86
C VAL A 239 13.98 5.55 -9.50
N CYS A 240 15.03 4.78 -9.25
CA CYS A 240 15.80 4.81 -8.00
C CYS A 240 16.34 6.20 -7.66
N ASP A 241 16.71 6.99 -8.67
CA ASP A 241 17.22 8.36 -8.49
C ASP A 241 16.16 9.35 -7.94
N LEU A 242 14.88 9.00 -8.06
CA LEU A 242 13.76 9.83 -7.59
C LEU A 242 13.35 9.51 -6.15
N PHE A 243 13.64 8.29 -5.68
CA PHE A 243 13.16 7.78 -4.40
C PHE A 243 14.33 7.39 -3.49
N PRO A 244 14.73 8.23 -2.54
CA PRO A 244 15.90 7.97 -1.68
C PRO A 244 15.65 6.88 -0.62
N GLY A 245 14.42 6.44 -0.40
CA GLY A 245 14.07 5.42 0.58
C GLY A 245 14.78 4.07 0.34
N PRO A 246 14.90 3.22 1.36
CA PRO A 246 15.67 1.98 1.28
C PRO A 246 14.94 0.82 0.59
N TYR A 247 13.69 1.01 0.18
CA TYR A 247 12.85 -0.03 -0.39
C TYR A 247 12.38 0.32 -1.80
N PHE A 248 12.12 -0.72 -2.59
CA PHE A 248 11.51 -0.61 -3.92
C PHE A 248 10.59 -1.81 -4.13
N HIS A 249 9.32 -1.59 -4.47
CA HIS A 249 8.38 -2.65 -4.78
C HIS A 249 8.42 -2.97 -6.27
N ILE A 250 8.61 -4.25 -6.61
CA ILE A 250 8.77 -4.71 -8.00
C ILE A 250 7.61 -5.58 -8.48
N GLY A 251 6.48 -5.53 -7.77
CA GLY A 251 5.29 -6.29 -8.10
C GLY A 251 5.48 -7.81 -7.93
N GLY A 252 5.05 -8.58 -8.92
CA GLY A 252 5.24 -10.02 -8.98
C GLY A 252 3.98 -10.83 -8.76
N ASP A 253 2.82 -10.17 -8.72
CA ASP A 253 1.52 -10.80 -8.66
C ASP A 253 0.98 -11.16 -10.03
N GLU A 254 -0.01 -12.00 -10.04
CA GLU A 254 -0.91 -12.33 -11.15
C GLU A 254 -0.24 -12.49 -12.53
N ALA A 255 1.02 -12.95 -12.58
CA ALA A 255 1.76 -13.15 -13.83
C ALA A 255 1.35 -14.47 -14.52
N PRO A 256 0.52 -14.46 -15.60
CA PRO A 256 0.08 -15.70 -16.24
C PRO A 256 1.22 -16.36 -17.02
N LYS A 257 1.46 -17.64 -16.80
CA LYS A 257 2.59 -18.39 -17.38
C LYS A 257 2.34 -18.83 -18.83
N HIS A 258 1.13 -18.69 -19.34
CA HIS A 258 0.72 -19.20 -20.67
C HIS A 258 1.65 -18.77 -21.82
N ARG A 259 2.10 -17.49 -21.84
CA ARG A 259 3.02 -17.02 -22.88
C ARG A 259 4.42 -17.57 -22.72
N TRP A 260 4.87 -17.76 -21.47
CA TRP A 260 6.18 -18.33 -21.18
C TRP A 260 6.27 -19.81 -21.57
N GLN A 261 5.20 -20.58 -21.34
CA GLN A 261 5.08 -22.00 -21.71
C GLN A 261 5.25 -22.22 -23.22
N GLN A 262 4.90 -21.23 -24.04
CA GLN A 262 5.00 -21.28 -25.50
C GLN A 262 6.26 -20.58 -26.05
N CYS A 263 7.13 -20.03 -25.19
CA CYS A 263 8.27 -19.21 -25.57
C CYS A 263 9.59 -19.98 -25.42
N ASP A 264 10.31 -20.18 -26.53
CA ASP A 264 11.59 -20.91 -26.51
C ASP A 264 12.63 -20.19 -25.65
N ARG A 265 12.68 -18.84 -25.66
CA ARG A 265 13.60 -18.07 -24.80
C ARG A 265 13.35 -18.34 -23.30
N CYS A 266 12.07 -18.47 -22.88
CA CYS A 266 11.73 -18.81 -21.49
C CYS A 266 12.13 -20.23 -21.14
N LYS A 267 11.87 -21.20 -22.03
CA LYS A 267 12.29 -22.60 -21.85
C LYS A 267 13.82 -22.75 -21.82
N ASP A 268 14.54 -22.06 -22.71
CA ASP A 268 15.99 -22.03 -22.73
C ASP A 268 16.56 -21.43 -21.43
N ARG A 269 15.93 -20.37 -20.90
CA ARG A 269 16.33 -19.80 -19.61
C ARG A 269 16.13 -20.80 -18.48
N MET A 270 14.98 -21.48 -18.45
CA MET A 270 14.71 -22.51 -17.45
C MET A 270 15.75 -23.63 -17.52
N ALA A 271 16.06 -24.11 -18.73
CA ALA A 271 17.07 -25.16 -18.91
C ALA A 271 18.47 -24.70 -18.46
N LYS A 272 18.91 -23.51 -18.85
CA LYS A 272 20.21 -22.94 -18.47
C LYS A 272 20.37 -22.69 -16.97
N GLN A 273 19.29 -22.33 -16.28
CA GLN A 273 19.28 -22.02 -14.84
C GLN A 273 18.79 -23.20 -13.99
N HIS A 274 18.54 -24.37 -14.61
CA HIS A 274 18.02 -25.57 -13.94
C HIS A 274 16.75 -25.32 -13.13
N LEU A 275 15.83 -24.48 -13.66
CA LEU A 275 14.57 -24.14 -13.01
C LEU A 275 13.52 -25.21 -13.28
N SER A 276 12.83 -25.67 -12.23
CA SER A 276 11.89 -26.78 -12.29
C SER A 276 10.48 -26.41 -12.75
N SER A 277 10.11 -25.12 -12.68
CA SER A 277 8.76 -24.64 -13.01
C SER A 277 8.79 -23.19 -13.55
N PHE A 278 7.69 -22.75 -14.15
CA PHE A 278 7.55 -21.36 -14.57
C PHE A 278 7.38 -20.39 -13.39
N GLU A 279 6.93 -20.88 -12.24
CA GLU A 279 6.98 -20.15 -10.97
C GLU A 279 8.43 -19.92 -10.52
N ALA A 280 9.29 -20.92 -10.67
CA ALA A 280 10.72 -20.78 -10.41
C ALA A 280 11.40 -19.83 -11.41
N LEU A 281 10.93 -19.75 -12.66
CA LEU A 281 11.37 -18.76 -13.64
C LEU A 281 10.97 -17.33 -13.21
N GLN A 282 9.78 -17.16 -12.63
CA GLN A 282 9.37 -15.88 -12.04
C GLN A 282 10.26 -15.51 -10.86
N GLY A 283 10.52 -16.46 -9.94
CA GLY A 283 11.42 -16.24 -8.81
C GLY A 283 12.85 -15.87 -9.27
N ASP A 284 13.39 -16.49 -10.34
CA ASP A 284 14.67 -16.10 -10.95
C ASP A 284 14.64 -14.67 -11.48
N PHE A 285 13.57 -14.29 -12.19
CA PHE A 285 13.40 -12.94 -12.72
C PHE A 285 13.36 -11.89 -11.59
N VAL A 286 12.55 -12.10 -10.54
CA VAL A 286 12.47 -11.25 -9.35
C VAL A 286 13.83 -11.15 -8.64
N ASN A 287 14.53 -12.28 -8.44
CA ASN A 287 15.84 -12.32 -7.80
C ASN A 287 16.90 -11.50 -8.55
N ARG A 288 16.85 -11.51 -9.89
CA ARG A 288 17.77 -10.72 -10.73
C ARG A 288 17.51 -9.23 -10.62
N LEU A 289 16.24 -8.80 -10.56
CA LEU A 289 15.87 -7.41 -10.30
C LEU A 289 16.24 -6.99 -8.88
N ALA A 290 15.99 -7.85 -7.88
CA ALA A 290 16.39 -7.60 -6.50
C ALA A 290 17.91 -7.45 -6.35
N ALA A 291 18.68 -8.31 -7.05
CA ALA A 291 20.14 -8.22 -7.08
C ALA A 291 20.63 -6.90 -7.70
N HIS A 292 19.91 -6.38 -8.71
CA HIS A 292 20.20 -5.09 -9.30
C HIS A 292 19.87 -3.94 -8.33
N LEU A 293 18.72 -3.96 -7.68
CA LEU A 293 18.31 -2.95 -6.69
C LEU A 293 19.28 -2.87 -5.49
N ARG A 294 19.88 -3.99 -5.07
CA ARG A 294 20.93 -4.00 -4.04
C ARG A 294 22.14 -3.13 -4.40
N GLN A 295 22.47 -3.00 -5.69
CA GLN A 295 23.59 -2.15 -6.13
C GLN A 295 23.26 -0.67 -5.91
N HIS A 296 21.98 -0.31 -5.85
CA HIS A 296 21.47 1.00 -5.47
C HIS A 296 21.21 1.15 -3.95
N GLY A 297 21.64 0.18 -3.14
CA GLY A 297 21.40 0.19 -1.69
C GLY A 297 19.94 -0.05 -1.30
N LYS A 298 19.12 -0.60 -2.22
CA LYS A 298 17.69 -0.83 -1.98
C LYS A 298 17.39 -2.30 -1.75
N ARG A 299 16.42 -2.58 -0.91
CA ARG A 299 15.82 -3.88 -0.70
C ARG A 299 14.54 -3.99 -1.53
N ALA A 300 14.40 -5.06 -2.31
CA ALA A 300 13.21 -5.31 -3.08
C ALA A 300 12.06 -5.80 -2.18
N ILE A 301 10.84 -5.36 -2.51
CA ILE A 301 9.58 -5.93 -2.02
C ILE A 301 8.89 -6.57 -3.21
N SER A 302 8.22 -7.71 -3.02
CA SER A 302 7.45 -8.38 -4.07
C SER A 302 6.22 -9.05 -3.47
N TRP A 303 5.14 -9.14 -4.25
CA TRP A 303 3.92 -9.84 -3.88
C TRP A 303 4.18 -11.33 -3.61
N ASN A 304 3.39 -11.91 -2.72
CA ASN A 304 3.60 -13.26 -2.17
C ASN A 304 3.58 -14.38 -3.22
N GLU A 305 3.02 -14.19 -4.42
CA GLU A 305 3.11 -15.18 -5.51
C GLU A 305 4.53 -15.50 -5.94
N SER A 306 5.46 -14.57 -5.76
CA SER A 306 6.88 -14.80 -6.03
C SER A 306 7.50 -15.91 -5.17
N LEU A 307 6.84 -16.30 -4.06
CA LEU A 307 7.24 -17.43 -3.22
C LEU A 307 6.94 -18.81 -3.84
N ARG A 308 5.97 -18.90 -4.77
CA ARG A 308 5.49 -20.18 -5.31
C ARG A 308 6.57 -21.01 -6.00
N GLY A 309 7.57 -20.34 -6.56
CA GLY A 309 8.73 -21.01 -7.16
C GLY A 309 9.70 -21.69 -6.19
N GLY A 310 9.59 -21.39 -4.90
CA GLY A 310 10.46 -21.91 -3.84
C GLY A 310 11.91 -21.41 -3.88
N ASN A 311 12.24 -20.49 -4.79
CA ASN A 311 13.59 -19.99 -5.03
C ASN A 311 13.75 -18.47 -4.81
N LEU A 312 12.76 -17.79 -4.20
CA LEU A 312 12.86 -16.36 -3.91
C LEU A 312 14.00 -16.10 -2.92
N ALA A 313 14.85 -15.12 -3.26
CA ALA A 313 16.01 -14.75 -2.44
C ALA A 313 15.58 -14.32 -1.03
N PRO A 314 16.36 -14.67 0.02
CA PRO A 314 15.96 -14.47 1.42
C PRO A 314 15.86 -13.00 1.83
N ASP A 315 16.52 -12.09 1.15
CA ASP A 315 16.52 -10.65 1.41
C ASP A 315 15.37 -9.89 0.73
N VAL A 316 14.62 -10.53 -0.20
CA VAL A 316 13.40 -9.95 -0.76
C VAL A 316 12.30 -9.95 0.30
N ILE A 317 11.73 -8.80 0.59
CA ILE A 317 10.56 -8.67 1.48
C ILE A 317 9.33 -9.17 0.71
N THR A 318 8.46 -9.90 1.38
CA THR A 318 7.22 -10.41 0.78
C THR A 318 6.03 -9.60 1.26
N ALA A 319 5.23 -9.09 0.33
CA ALA A 319 3.94 -8.45 0.60
C ALA A 319 2.82 -9.50 0.51
N ASP A 320 2.15 -9.78 1.63
CA ASP A 320 1.10 -10.80 1.74
C ASP A 320 -0.28 -10.19 1.51
N TRP A 321 -0.81 -10.36 0.29
CA TRP A 321 -2.16 -9.92 -0.04
C TRP A 321 -3.17 -11.07 -0.10
N MET A 322 -2.78 -12.24 -0.62
CA MET A 322 -3.65 -13.40 -0.73
C MET A 322 -2.84 -14.71 -0.65
N ASP A 323 -2.45 -15.10 0.55
CA ASP A 323 -1.69 -16.32 0.79
C ASP A 323 -2.60 -17.50 1.20
N ARG A 324 -3.07 -18.27 0.21
CA ARG A 324 -3.89 -19.48 0.44
C ARG A 324 -3.06 -20.72 0.81
N GLU A 325 -1.74 -20.65 0.67
CA GLU A 325 -0.81 -21.77 0.85
C GLU A 325 0.01 -21.66 2.13
N ASN A 326 -0.23 -20.61 2.92
CA ASN A 326 0.53 -20.26 4.14
C ASN A 326 2.05 -20.14 3.87
N LEU A 327 2.42 -19.61 2.72
CA LEU A 327 3.81 -19.39 2.31
C LEU A 327 4.46 -18.28 3.13
N CYS A 328 3.69 -17.23 3.44
CA CYS A 328 4.17 -16.04 4.16
C CYS A 328 4.51 -16.37 5.62
N ALA A 329 3.69 -17.16 6.31
CA ALA A 329 4.05 -17.64 7.65
C ALA A 329 5.30 -18.54 7.63
N ARG A 330 5.41 -19.44 6.64
CA ARG A 330 6.64 -20.24 6.46
C ARG A 330 7.87 -19.38 6.14
N ARG A 331 7.69 -18.34 5.31
CA ARG A 331 8.71 -17.34 5.00
C ARG A 331 9.21 -16.64 6.25
N ALA A 332 8.30 -16.11 7.07
CA ALA A 332 8.60 -15.43 8.32
C ALA A 332 9.32 -16.38 9.32
N ASN A 333 8.81 -17.61 9.47
CA ASN A 333 9.44 -18.64 10.33
C ASN A 333 10.85 -19.02 9.88
N SER A 334 11.19 -18.81 8.62
CA SER A 334 12.51 -19.06 8.04
C SER A 334 13.42 -17.81 8.05
N GLY A 335 12.98 -16.70 8.67
CA GLY A 335 13.76 -15.46 8.79
C GLY A 335 13.63 -14.50 7.61
N GLY A 336 12.63 -14.67 6.73
CA GLY A 336 12.32 -13.72 5.68
C GLY A 336 11.25 -12.73 6.13
N ASP A 337 11.43 -11.45 5.82
CA ASP A 337 10.50 -10.40 6.24
C ASP A 337 9.22 -10.37 5.39
N VAL A 338 8.09 -10.08 6.06
CA VAL A 338 6.74 -10.06 5.47
C VAL A 338 6.01 -8.78 5.89
N ILE A 339 5.27 -8.19 4.94
CA ILE A 339 4.32 -7.10 5.15
C ILE A 339 2.91 -7.68 4.96
N MET A 340 1.98 -7.31 5.84
CA MET A 340 0.62 -7.86 5.84
C MET A 340 -0.37 -6.89 5.20
N GLU A 341 -0.97 -7.31 4.08
CA GLU A 341 -1.90 -6.52 3.27
C GLU A 341 -3.21 -7.26 2.96
N ASP A 342 -3.62 -8.14 3.83
CA ASP A 342 -4.70 -9.11 3.58
C ASP A 342 -5.88 -8.56 2.77
N PHE A 343 -6.12 -9.17 1.61
CA PHE A 343 -7.16 -8.82 0.65
C PHE A 343 -8.57 -8.70 1.26
N PHE A 344 -8.90 -9.58 2.18
CA PHE A 344 -10.25 -9.63 2.74
C PHE A 344 -10.52 -8.58 3.81
N HIS A 345 -9.47 -7.96 4.38
CA HIS A 345 -9.56 -7.08 5.54
C HIS A 345 -8.98 -5.69 5.30
N TYR A 346 -7.88 -5.57 4.57
CA TYR A 346 -7.12 -4.32 4.44
C TYR A 346 -7.19 -3.65 3.07
N TYR A 347 -7.77 -4.32 2.04
CA TYR A 347 -8.07 -3.70 0.75
C TYR A 347 -9.25 -2.75 0.87
N LEU A 348 -9.03 -1.47 0.55
CA LEU A 348 -10.02 -0.41 0.75
C LEU A 348 -10.89 -0.13 -0.50
N ASP A 349 -10.55 -0.68 -1.64
CA ASP A 349 -11.27 -0.54 -2.92
C ASP A 349 -12.60 -1.31 -2.98
N TYR A 350 -12.80 -2.27 -2.06
CA TYR A 350 -14.06 -2.98 -1.94
C TYR A 350 -15.08 -2.20 -1.09
N PRO A 351 -16.39 -2.24 -1.48
CA PRO A 351 -17.42 -1.53 -0.74
C PRO A 351 -17.54 -2.02 0.71
N TYR A 352 -17.96 -1.16 1.61
CA TYR A 352 -18.20 -1.52 3.01
C TYR A 352 -19.19 -2.71 3.19
N ALA A 353 -19.98 -3.02 2.17
CA ALA A 353 -20.80 -4.23 2.15
C ALA A 353 -19.94 -5.53 2.09
N MET A 354 -18.76 -5.50 1.49
CA MET A 354 -17.80 -6.63 1.46
C MET A 354 -16.84 -6.59 2.64
N THR A 355 -16.28 -5.42 2.90
CA THR A 355 -15.30 -5.18 3.96
C THR A 355 -15.82 -4.09 4.91
N PRO A 356 -16.78 -4.43 5.81
CA PRO A 356 -17.26 -3.52 6.85
C PRO A 356 -16.12 -3.04 7.75
N LEU A 357 -16.30 -1.87 8.39
CA LEU A 357 -15.30 -1.32 9.32
C LEU A 357 -14.91 -2.30 10.42
N LYS A 358 -15.92 -2.97 11.01
CA LYS A 358 -15.69 -3.97 12.06
C LYS A 358 -14.80 -5.11 11.58
N LYS A 359 -14.99 -5.58 10.34
CA LYS A 359 -14.20 -6.65 9.75
C LYS A 359 -12.73 -6.24 9.58
N THR A 360 -12.46 -5.01 9.11
CA THR A 360 -11.11 -4.44 9.02
C THR A 360 -10.48 -4.28 10.40
N TYR A 361 -11.23 -3.78 11.37
CA TYR A 361 -10.72 -3.49 12.70
C TYR A 361 -10.41 -4.74 13.53
N ASP A 362 -11.27 -5.77 13.47
CA ASP A 362 -11.12 -7.00 14.28
C ASP A 362 -10.04 -7.95 13.75
N PHE A 363 -9.54 -7.72 12.53
CA PHE A 363 -8.50 -8.57 11.93
C PHE A 363 -7.16 -8.43 12.68
N ASP A 364 -6.60 -9.55 13.11
CA ASP A 364 -5.20 -9.58 13.58
C ASP A 364 -4.27 -9.85 12.40
N PRO A 365 -3.32 -8.95 12.12
CA PRO A 365 -2.40 -9.10 11.01
C PRO A 365 -1.34 -10.21 11.19
N LEU A 366 -1.29 -10.88 12.34
CA LEU A 366 -0.37 -11.99 12.54
C LEU A 366 -0.98 -13.28 11.98
N PRO A 367 -0.42 -13.87 10.89
CA PRO A 367 -0.95 -15.10 10.32
C PRO A 367 -0.83 -16.29 11.28
N GLU A 368 -1.72 -17.26 11.11
CA GLU A 368 -1.66 -18.50 11.89
C GLU A 368 -0.36 -19.29 11.60
N GLY A 369 0.14 -20.00 12.61
CA GLY A 369 1.31 -20.86 12.48
C GLY A 369 2.65 -20.15 12.62
N LEU A 370 2.68 -18.88 13.03
CA LEU A 370 3.93 -18.19 13.34
C LEU A 370 4.57 -18.69 14.62
N THR A 371 5.87 -18.93 14.56
CA THR A 371 6.74 -19.07 15.74
C THR A 371 7.01 -17.71 16.37
N GLU A 372 7.50 -17.68 17.62
CA GLU A 372 7.89 -16.40 18.27
C GLU A 372 8.99 -15.68 17.49
N THR A 373 9.92 -16.40 16.85
CA THR A 373 10.91 -15.83 15.95
C THR A 373 10.23 -15.30 14.67
N GLY A 374 9.30 -16.06 14.09
CA GLY A 374 8.56 -15.66 12.89
C GLY A 374 7.77 -14.37 13.08
N LYS A 375 7.21 -14.13 14.26
CA LYS A 375 6.51 -12.88 14.58
C LYS A 375 7.41 -11.64 14.45
N GLN A 376 8.72 -11.78 14.70
CA GLN A 376 9.69 -10.67 14.58
C GLN A 376 9.97 -10.31 13.11
N HIS A 377 9.62 -11.20 12.17
CA HIS A 377 9.75 -10.99 10.73
C HIS A 377 8.47 -10.46 10.08
N ILE A 378 7.39 -10.26 10.85
CA ILE A 378 6.25 -9.46 10.38
C ILE A 378 6.58 -7.99 10.62
N LEU A 379 6.95 -7.29 9.55
CA LEU A 379 7.36 -5.87 9.62
C LEU A 379 6.20 -4.98 10.02
N GLY A 380 4.99 -5.29 9.57
CA GLY A 380 3.81 -4.54 9.89
C GLY A 380 2.68 -4.69 8.90
N VAL A 381 1.89 -3.63 8.77
CA VAL A 381 0.64 -3.61 8.02
C VAL A 381 0.67 -2.58 6.89
N GLU A 382 0.01 -2.93 5.80
CA GLU A 382 -0.26 -2.01 4.72
C GLU A 382 -1.75 -2.07 4.34
N THR A 383 -2.30 -0.95 3.89
CA THR A 383 -3.68 -0.85 3.44
C THR A 383 -3.74 -0.32 2.02
N PRO A 384 -3.96 -1.22 1.04
CA PRO A 384 -4.06 -0.85 -0.37
C PRO A 384 -5.39 -0.19 -0.73
N LEU A 385 -5.30 0.82 -1.61
CA LEU A 385 -6.44 1.33 -2.36
C LEU A 385 -6.18 1.24 -3.86
N TRP A 386 -6.78 0.25 -4.51
CA TRP A 386 -6.80 0.11 -5.95
C TRP A 386 -7.85 1.02 -6.58
N THR A 387 -7.59 1.52 -7.79
CA THR A 387 -8.42 2.59 -8.35
C THR A 387 -9.17 2.22 -9.62
N GLU A 388 -9.32 0.94 -9.96
CA GLU A 388 -10.08 0.51 -11.15
C GLU A 388 -11.50 1.11 -11.17
N TYR A 389 -12.14 1.18 -10.02
CA TYR A 389 -13.52 1.64 -9.84
C TYR A 389 -13.62 2.89 -8.96
N VAL A 390 -12.49 3.54 -8.67
CA VAL A 390 -12.39 4.74 -7.83
C VAL A 390 -11.84 5.89 -8.69
N GLU A 391 -12.75 6.61 -9.35
CA GLU A 391 -12.42 7.55 -10.42
C GLU A 391 -12.12 8.97 -9.92
N ASP A 392 -12.59 9.34 -8.72
CA ASP A 392 -12.44 10.68 -8.16
C ASP A 392 -12.03 10.67 -6.68
N PHE A 393 -11.50 11.80 -6.24
CA PHE A 393 -10.95 11.96 -4.89
C PHE A 393 -11.99 11.85 -3.78
N SER A 394 -13.24 12.29 -4.02
CA SER A 394 -14.32 12.17 -3.02
C SER A 394 -14.67 10.71 -2.79
N HIS A 395 -14.82 9.93 -3.86
CA HIS A 395 -15.05 8.48 -3.79
C HIS A 395 -13.87 7.76 -3.12
N LEU A 396 -12.64 8.16 -3.46
CA LEU A 396 -11.42 7.64 -2.82
C LEU A 396 -11.45 7.86 -1.30
N CYS A 397 -11.76 9.08 -0.84
CA CYS A 397 -11.87 9.38 0.58
C CYS A 397 -12.96 8.56 1.28
N ASP A 398 -14.14 8.41 0.66
CA ASP A 398 -15.23 7.62 1.21
C ASP A 398 -14.88 6.13 1.31
N MET A 399 -14.08 5.61 0.38
CA MET A 399 -13.58 4.24 0.44
C MET A 399 -12.53 4.05 1.53
N MET A 400 -11.65 5.04 1.73
CA MET A 400 -10.57 4.97 2.71
C MET A 400 -11.04 5.19 4.16
N PHE A 401 -11.86 6.21 4.41
CA PHE A 401 -12.17 6.64 5.77
C PHE A 401 -13.56 6.18 6.23
N PRO A 402 -13.65 5.51 7.44
CA PRO A 402 -12.60 5.40 8.47
C PRO A 402 -11.75 4.12 8.44
N ARG A 403 -11.82 3.24 7.43
CA ARG A 403 -11.10 1.94 7.43
C ARG A 403 -9.57 2.12 7.53
N MET A 404 -9.01 3.11 6.86
CA MET A 404 -7.58 3.45 6.99
C MET A 404 -7.21 3.78 8.44
N MET A 405 -8.08 4.47 9.19
CA MET A 405 -7.87 4.77 10.61
C MET A 405 -7.86 3.49 11.46
N ALA A 406 -8.67 2.50 11.08
CA ALA A 406 -8.70 1.19 11.73
C ALA A 406 -7.37 0.44 11.53
N VAL A 407 -6.85 0.42 10.30
CA VAL A 407 -5.53 -0.19 10.02
C VAL A 407 -4.40 0.55 10.75
N ALA A 408 -4.47 1.89 10.82
CA ALA A 408 -3.51 2.69 11.60
C ALA A 408 -3.46 2.25 13.07
N GLU A 409 -4.62 2.04 13.69
CA GLU A 409 -4.70 1.59 15.09
C GLU A 409 -4.20 0.16 15.25
N ARG A 410 -4.55 -0.75 14.34
CA ARG A 410 -4.02 -2.13 14.36
C ARG A 410 -2.51 -2.20 14.17
N GLY A 411 -1.94 -1.27 13.42
CA GLY A 411 -0.50 -1.14 13.21
C GLY A 411 0.27 -0.50 14.36
N TRP A 412 -0.40 0.36 15.13
CA TRP A 412 0.22 1.13 16.21
C TRP A 412 -0.05 0.60 17.61
N THR A 413 -1.33 0.34 17.93
CA THR A 413 -1.82 0.03 19.28
C THR A 413 -1.64 -1.45 19.60
N ARG A 414 -1.32 -1.78 20.85
CA ARG A 414 -1.28 -3.17 21.32
C ARG A 414 -2.65 -3.81 21.15
N GLU A 415 -2.68 -5.03 20.68
CA GLU A 415 -3.92 -5.77 20.41
C GLU A 415 -4.89 -5.81 21.61
N THR A 416 -4.36 -6.00 22.82
CA THR A 416 -5.15 -6.09 24.06
C THR A 416 -5.90 -4.81 24.41
N LEU A 417 -5.60 -3.68 23.76
CA LEU A 417 -6.25 -2.39 23.95
C LEU A 417 -7.26 -2.06 22.85
N CYS A 418 -7.31 -2.86 21.78
CA CYS A 418 -8.20 -2.62 20.66
C CYS A 418 -9.65 -2.99 21.01
N ASP A 419 -10.57 -2.03 20.86
CA ASP A 419 -12.02 -2.20 21.03
C ASP A 419 -12.76 -1.47 19.92
N HIS A 420 -13.51 -2.22 19.10
CA HIS A 420 -14.21 -1.67 17.93
C HIS A 420 -15.26 -0.62 18.30
N ALA A 421 -15.98 -0.79 19.41
CA ALA A 421 -17.04 0.15 19.79
C ALA A 421 -16.43 1.50 20.24
N ASP A 422 -15.35 1.46 21.02
CA ASP A 422 -14.62 2.66 21.42
C ASP A 422 -13.93 3.29 20.21
N PHE A 423 -13.29 2.50 19.33
CA PHE A 423 -12.71 3.00 18.09
C PHE A 423 -13.74 3.74 17.22
N SER A 424 -14.92 3.14 16.97
CA SER A 424 -15.97 3.74 16.14
C SER A 424 -16.45 5.09 16.70
N ARG A 425 -16.57 5.21 18.02
CA ARG A 425 -16.88 6.48 18.70
C ARG A 425 -15.80 7.53 18.48
N ARG A 426 -14.52 7.14 18.58
CA ARG A 426 -13.38 8.04 18.35
C ARG A 426 -13.28 8.43 16.87
N ALA A 427 -13.48 7.50 15.98
CA ALA A 427 -13.44 7.74 14.53
C ALA A 427 -14.49 8.78 14.10
N GLU A 428 -15.74 8.70 14.58
CA GLU A 428 -16.76 9.69 14.25
C GLU A 428 -16.38 11.10 14.74
N ALA A 429 -15.73 11.20 15.89
CA ALA A 429 -15.26 12.48 16.41
C ALA A 429 -14.19 13.15 15.52
N HIS A 430 -13.53 12.40 14.65
CA HIS A 430 -12.51 12.91 13.70
C HIS A 430 -13.11 13.51 12.42
N ARG A 431 -14.40 13.41 12.17
CA ARG A 431 -15.05 13.91 10.95
C ARG A 431 -14.70 15.37 10.65
N ALA A 432 -14.80 16.25 11.65
CA ALA A 432 -14.49 17.67 11.49
C ALA A 432 -12.98 17.90 11.23
N LEU A 433 -12.12 17.11 11.86
CA LEU A 433 -10.67 17.18 11.69
C LEU A 433 -10.27 16.74 10.27
N LEU A 434 -10.84 15.65 9.75
CA LEU A 434 -10.64 15.21 8.36
C LEU A 434 -11.16 16.25 7.37
N ALA A 435 -12.35 16.81 7.61
CA ALA A 435 -12.91 17.87 6.76
C ALA A 435 -11.98 19.09 6.68
N SER A 436 -11.28 19.44 7.77
CA SER A 436 -10.28 20.53 7.76
C SER A 436 -9.05 20.23 6.88
N LEU A 437 -8.80 18.97 6.54
CA LEU A 437 -7.78 18.51 5.59
C LEU A 437 -8.35 18.37 4.16
N GLY A 438 -9.63 18.68 3.93
CA GLY A 438 -10.31 18.45 2.67
C GLY A 438 -10.59 16.98 2.36
N ILE A 439 -10.72 16.17 3.41
CA ILE A 439 -11.00 14.72 3.34
C ILE A 439 -12.46 14.49 3.75
N SER A 440 -13.26 13.86 2.90
CA SER A 440 -14.57 13.34 3.26
C SER A 440 -14.44 12.02 4.02
N MET A 441 -15.45 11.69 4.82
CA MET A 441 -15.55 10.40 5.51
C MET A 441 -16.97 9.87 5.38
N LEU A 442 -17.11 8.63 4.97
CA LEU A 442 -18.41 7.97 4.83
C LEU A 442 -19.25 8.12 6.10
N PRO A 443 -20.59 8.39 6.01
CA PRO A 443 -21.45 8.47 7.17
C PRO A 443 -21.45 7.20 8.03
N GLN A 444 -21.46 7.35 9.36
CA GLN A 444 -21.34 6.24 10.32
C GLN A 444 -22.32 5.08 10.08
N PRO A 445 -23.62 5.28 9.75
CA PRO A 445 -24.53 4.16 9.49
C PRO A 445 -24.14 3.26 8.31
N LEU A 446 -23.20 3.71 7.48
CA LEU A 446 -22.71 2.98 6.32
C LEU A 446 -21.43 2.18 6.56
N TRP A 447 -20.78 2.35 7.73
CA TRP A 447 -19.52 1.68 8.06
C TRP A 447 -19.69 0.18 8.25
N ASP A 448 -20.77 -0.21 8.94
CA ASP A 448 -21.13 -1.60 9.20
C ASP A 448 -22.58 -1.84 8.77
N PRO A 449 -22.83 -1.99 7.45
CA PRO A 449 -24.19 -2.02 6.91
C PRO A 449 -24.98 -3.22 7.40
N GLN A 450 -26.24 -3.00 7.74
CA GLN A 450 -27.18 -4.02 8.16
C GLN A 450 -27.39 -5.11 7.08
N PRO A 451 -27.72 -6.38 7.42
CA PRO A 451 -27.72 -7.49 6.50
C PRO A 451 -28.51 -7.27 5.20
N LEU A 452 -29.71 -6.67 5.26
CA LEU A 452 -30.53 -6.41 4.06
C LEU A 452 -29.89 -5.33 3.16
N SER A 453 -29.44 -4.23 3.73
CA SER A 453 -28.73 -3.17 2.97
C SER A 453 -27.40 -3.65 2.42
N ARG A 454 -26.74 -4.54 3.15
CA ARG A 454 -25.50 -5.21 2.72
C ARG A 454 -25.72 -6.02 1.45
N LEU A 455 -26.74 -6.88 1.39
CA LEU A 455 -27.07 -7.67 0.22
C LEU A 455 -27.40 -6.81 -1.01
N GLN A 456 -28.16 -5.74 -0.83
CA GLN A 456 -28.49 -4.80 -1.92
C GLN A 456 -27.23 -4.12 -2.49
N LYS A 457 -26.33 -3.63 -1.61
CA LYS A 457 -25.07 -2.99 -2.02
C LYS A 457 -24.11 -3.98 -2.68
N LEU A 458 -24.04 -5.22 -2.21
CA LEU A 458 -23.29 -6.29 -2.87
C LEU A 458 -23.81 -6.56 -4.27
N ALA A 459 -25.13 -6.70 -4.43
CA ALA A 459 -25.74 -6.91 -5.74
C ALA A 459 -25.45 -5.74 -6.70
N GLN A 460 -25.48 -4.49 -6.21
CA GLN A 460 -25.14 -3.32 -7.00
C GLN A 460 -23.66 -3.30 -7.42
N HIS A 461 -22.76 -3.63 -6.50
CA HIS A 461 -21.32 -3.73 -6.77
C HIS A 461 -21.04 -4.80 -7.84
N TYR A 462 -21.55 -6.02 -7.65
CA TYR A 462 -21.36 -7.10 -8.62
C TYR A 462 -21.98 -6.79 -9.99
N LYS A 463 -23.12 -6.09 -10.04
CA LYS A 463 -23.69 -5.63 -11.31
C LYS A 463 -22.78 -4.63 -12.03
N LYS A 464 -22.04 -3.79 -11.31
CA LYS A 464 -21.08 -2.82 -11.87
C LYS A 464 -19.78 -3.51 -12.30
N THR A 465 -19.29 -4.47 -11.52
CA THR A 465 -17.94 -5.06 -11.68
C THR A 465 -17.92 -6.36 -12.46
N LEU A 466 -18.99 -7.20 -12.35
CA LEU A 466 -19.11 -8.45 -13.09
C LEU A 466 -19.71 -8.19 -14.47
N ASN A 467 -18.87 -7.83 -15.43
CA ASN A 467 -19.26 -7.98 -16.82
C ASN A 467 -19.11 -9.45 -17.25
N LYS A 468 -19.71 -9.81 -18.39
CA LYS A 468 -19.73 -11.20 -18.92
C LYS A 468 -18.31 -11.79 -19.06
N GLU A 469 -17.31 -10.96 -19.35
CA GLU A 469 -15.91 -11.37 -19.57
C GLU A 469 -15.21 -11.63 -18.24
N THR A 470 -15.46 -10.82 -17.22
CA THR A 470 -14.95 -11.04 -15.85
C THR A 470 -15.52 -12.33 -15.26
N ILE A 471 -16.83 -12.60 -15.49
CA ILE A 471 -17.48 -13.86 -15.07
C ILE A 471 -16.84 -15.05 -15.81
N LEU A 472 -16.58 -14.94 -17.11
CA LEU A 472 -15.95 -15.99 -17.89
C LEU A 472 -14.49 -16.24 -17.46
N ALA A 473 -13.76 -15.20 -17.10
CA ALA A 473 -12.42 -15.33 -16.57
C ALA A 473 -12.40 -16.01 -15.17
N PHE A 474 -13.40 -15.71 -14.32
CA PHE A 474 -13.58 -16.36 -13.01
C PHE A 474 -14.05 -17.81 -13.10
N LEU A 475 -14.87 -18.13 -14.13
CA LEU A 475 -15.45 -19.47 -14.36
C LEU A 475 -14.54 -20.37 -15.20
N GLN A 476 -13.52 -19.83 -15.86
CA GLN A 476 -12.48 -20.68 -16.45
C GLN A 476 -11.76 -21.39 -15.29
N PRO A 477 -11.80 -22.74 -15.25
CA PRO A 477 -10.99 -23.44 -14.26
C PRO A 477 -9.56 -22.95 -14.42
N LYS A 478 -8.94 -22.54 -13.31
CA LYS A 478 -7.47 -22.44 -13.24
C LYS A 478 -7.00 -23.87 -13.46
N ASN A 479 -6.80 -24.24 -14.73
CA ASN A 479 -6.15 -25.47 -15.07
C ASN A 479 -4.69 -25.34 -14.61
N ASP A 480 -4.45 -25.76 -13.38
CA ASP A 480 -3.10 -26.01 -12.85
C ASP A 480 -2.41 -27.17 -13.59
N ALA A 481 -2.97 -27.61 -14.71
CA ALA A 481 -2.54 -28.78 -15.49
C ALA A 481 -2.48 -28.55 -17.00
N ASP A 482 -2.31 -27.31 -17.48
CA ASP A 482 -1.96 -27.07 -18.89
C ASP A 482 -0.92 -25.94 -19.04
#